data_4a5cc4fbd0d1e617e98e520188deb940
#
_entry.id   4a5cc4fbd0d1e617e98e520188deb940
#
_cell.length_a   1.000
_cell.length_b   1.000
_cell.length_c   1.000
_cell.angle_alpha   90.00
_cell.angle_beta   90.00
_cell.angle_gamma   90.00
#
_symmetry.space_group_name_H-M   'P 1'
#
loop_
_entity.id
_entity.type
_entity.pdbx_description
1 polymer ?
#
loop_
_entity_poly.entity_id
_entity_poly.type
_entity_poly.pdbx_seq_one_letter_code
_entity_poly.pdbx_strand_id
1 'polypeptide(L)'
;DLAGIEWISIGTGRGGLNDDKPYCFCGTFDGQGHVISNLYSRDSLLVANEDNERNLYRTGLFGNVNGGEIRNLGVLDADVSIDSNDVSAAGEAILVDFLVNGKITNCWTTGRIASGSYLEKNIGGIVGVTLRKCTISGCYSTATLTGNFANSGGYYNPNLYLPPETIGGIVGTRFDGNLTVTDCWFGGKIVVNSILAAVGGIVGYTDDQL
;
A
#
# COMPACT_ATOMS: atom_id res chain seq x y z
N ASP A 1 -14.82 14.47 4.70
CA ASP A 1 -13.81 15.34 4.10
C ASP A 1 -12.66 15.54 5.07
N LEU A 2 -11.43 15.26 4.62
CA LEU A 2 -10.20 15.34 5.40
C LEU A 2 -9.32 16.55 4.98
N ALA A 3 -9.86 17.48 4.23
CA ALA A 3 -9.10 18.64 3.77
C ALA A 3 -8.42 19.40 4.94
N GLY A 4 -7.09 19.60 4.82
CA GLY A 4 -6.28 20.26 5.84
C GLY A 4 -5.92 19.43 7.06
N ILE A 5 -6.24 18.13 7.06
CA ILE A 5 -5.89 17.19 8.12
C ILE A 5 -4.82 16.24 7.56
N GLU A 6 -3.66 16.21 8.18
CA GLU A 6 -2.67 15.16 7.90
C GLU A 6 -3.13 13.87 8.58
N TRP A 7 -3.31 12.83 7.76
CA TRP A 7 -3.94 11.59 8.19
C TRP A 7 -2.93 10.64 8.83
N ILE A 8 -3.31 10.07 9.95
CA ILE A 8 -2.62 8.93 10.56
C ILE A 8 -3.43 7.67 10.25
N SER A 9 -2.81 6.71 9.58
CA SER A 9 -3.47 5.48 9.14
C SER A 9 -4.13 4.71 10.29
N ILE A 10 -5.28 4.12 10.03
CA ILE A 10 -5.90 3.15 10.94
C ILE A 10 -5.08 1.86 10.93
N GLY A 11 -4.65 1.37 12.09
CA GLY A 11 -3.80 0.17 12.16
C GLY A 11 -2.32 0.47 11.85
N THR A 12 -1.72 1.44 12.53
CA THR A 12 -0.32 1.89 12.31
C THR A 12 0.74 1.01 12.95
N GLY A 13 0.35 0.01 13.74
CA GLY A 13 1.31 -0.80 14.49
C GLY A 13 2.24 -1.63 13.60
N ARG A 14 3.38 -1.98 14.14
CA ARG A 14 4.30 -2.97 13.58
C ARG A 14 3.59 -4.33 13.46
N GLY A 15 2.74 -4.49 12.49
CA GLY A 15 2.28 -5.77 12.03
C GLY A 15 3.34 -6.37 11.13
N GLY A 16 4.46 -6.80 11.72
CA GLY A 16 5.26 -7.82 11.05
C GLY A 16 4.41 -9.08 10.88
N LEU A 17 4.92 -10.03 10.13
CA LEU A 17 4.31 -11.32 9.80
C LEU A 17 3.79 -12.14 11.02
N ASN A 18 3.93 -11.65 12.24
CA ASN A 18 3.57 -12.31 13.49
C ASN A 18 2.20 -11.84 13.99
N ASP A 19 1.28 -12.79 14.13
CA ASP A 19 -0.16 -12.64 14.36
C ASP A 19 -0.60 -11.98 15.68
N ASP A 20 0.31 -11.69 16.60
CA ASP A 20 -0.02 -11.36 17.98
C ASP A 20 -0.03 -9.86 18.31
N LYS A 21 -0.09 -8.97 17.32
CA LYS A 21 0.11 -7.54 17.60
C LYS A 21 -1.18 -6.72 17.52
N PRO A 22 -1.47 -5.95 18.60
CA PRO A 22 -2.74 -5.28 18.83
C PRO A 22 -3.01 -4.04 17.97
N TYR A 23 -2.20 -3.78 16.95
CA TYR A 23 -2.25 -2.53 16.18
C TYR A 23 -2.70 -2.67 14.74
N CYS A 24 -3.27 -3.82 14.36
CA CYS A 24 -3.87 -4.04 13.06
C CYS A 24 -5.38 -3.79 13.10
N PHE A 25 -5.95 -3.34 12.00
CA PHE A 25 -7.40 -3.38 11.84
C PHE A 25 -7.83 -4.82 11.52
N CYS A 26 -8.66 -5.40 12.38
CA CYS A 26 -9.10 -6.80 12.28
C CYS A 26 -10.62 -6.95 12.11
N GLY A 27 -11.33 -5.84 12.05
CA GLY A 27 -12.79 -5.80 11.96
C GLY A 27 -13.34 -5.71 10.55
N THR A 28 -14.62 -5.41 10.45
CA THR A 28 -15.28 -5.05 9.19
C THR A 28 -15.52 -3.55 9.15
N PHE A 29 -15.05 -2.90 8.09
CA PHE A 29 -15.37 -1.52 7.77
C PHE A 29 -16.29 -1.51 6.54
N ASP A 30 -17.54 -1.15 6.74
CA ASP A 30 -18.51 -0.97 5.66
C ASP A 30 -18.73 0.53 5.43
N GLY A 31 -18.21 1.02 4.32
CA GLY A 31 -18.39 2.42 3.93
C GLY A 31 -19.81 2.76 3.47
N GLN A 32 -20.69 1.77 3.28
CA GLN A 32 -22.09 1.96 2.86
C GLN A 32 -22.26 2.81 1.60
N GLY A 33 -21.26 2.80 0.72
CA GLY A 33 -21.22 3.64 -0.48
C GLY A 33 -20.78 5.10 -0.25
N HIS A 34 -20.39 5.43 0.97
CA HIS A 34 -19.85 6.76 1.27
C HIS A 34 -18.44 6.95 0.72
N VAL A 35 -18.03 8.22 0.67
CA VAL A 35 -16.73 8.65 0.15
C VAL A 35 -15.99 9.44 1.20
N ILE A 36 -14.72 9.10 1.42
CA ILE A 36 -13.76 9.91 2.16
C ILE A 36 -12.98 10.72 1.14
N SER A 37 -12.95 12.04 1.27
CA SER A 37 -12.27 12.92 0.32
C SER A 37 -11.08 13.62 0.93
N ASN A 38 -10.11 13.99 0.06
CA ASN A 38 -8.93 14.77 0.41
C ASN A 38 -8.05 14.09 1.47
N LEU A 39 -7.88 12.78 1.37
CA LEU A 39 -6.91 12.06 2.19
C LEU A 39 -5.53 12.64 1.92
N TYR A 40 -4.94 13.28 2.93
CA TYR A 40 -3.60 13.84 2.86
C TYR A 40 -2.70 13.10 3.84
N SER A 41 -1.67 12.43 3.32
CA SER A 41 -0.75 11.65 4.13
C SER A 41 0.69 11.82 3.67
N ARG A 42 1.58 12.02 4.64
CA ARG A 42 3.02 12.17 4.46
C ARG A 42 3.74 11.25 5.43
N ASP A 43 4.95 10.87 5.09
CA ASP A 43 5.84 10.11 5.97
C ASP A 43 6.50 10.94 7.07
N SER A 44 6.20 12.23 7.11
CA SER A 44 6.75 13.15 8.11
C SER A 44 6.18 12.95 9.52
N LEU A 45 5.04 12.30 9.65
CA LEU A 45 4.47 11.96 10.95
C LEU A 45 5.14 10.72 11.53
N LEU A 46 6.34 10.92 12.06
CA LEU A 46 7.04 9.96 12.91
C LEU A 46 6.25 9.73 14.19
N VAL A 47 5.59 8.61 14.32
CA VAL A 47 5.25 8.11 15.65
C VAL A 47 6.54 7.49 16.23
N ALA A 48 7.36 8.32 16.85
CA ALA A 48 8.55 7.86 17.58
C ALA A 48 8.08 7.00 18.76
N ASN A 49 8.35 5.72 18.71
CA ASN A 49 8.24 4.87 19.89
C ASN A 49 9.47 5.07 20.78
N GLU A 50 9.28 5.07 22.09
CA GLU A 50 10.34 5.23 23.11
C GLU A 50 11.45 4.16 23.02
N ASP A 51 11.23 3.09 22.25
CA ASP A 51 12.09 1.91 22.17
C ASP A 51 13.10 1.91 21.00
N ASN A 52 13.31 3.03 20.31
CA ASN A 52 14.24 3.12 19.15
C ASN A 52 14.02 2.04 18.07
N GLU A 53 12.87 1.41 18.06
CA GLU A 53 12.52 0.44 17.03
C GLU A 53 12.10 1.17 15.75
N ARG A 54 12.58 0.73 14.60
CA ARG A 54 12.33 1.32 13.28
C ARG A 54 10.84 1.49 13.03
N ASN A 55 10.42 2.74 12.91
CA ASN A 55 9.01 3.07 12.64
C ASN A 55 8.68 2.66 11.21
N LEU A 56 7.67 1.79 11.08
CA LEU A 56 7.10 1.48 9.78
C LEU A 56 6.10 2.59 9.45
N TYR A 57 6.45 3.43 8.51
CA TYR A 57 5.54 4.44 7.99
C TYR A 57 4.34 3.78 7.32
N ARG A 58 3.16 4.31 7.57
CA ARG A 58 1.92 3.91 6.95
C ARG A 58 1.24 5.15 6.42
N THR A 59 0.79 5.10 5.19
CA THR A 59 0.29 6.27 4.47
C THR A 59 -1.11 6.10 3.94
N GLY A 60 -1.58 4.88 3.78
CA GLY A 60 -2.94 4.60 3.36
C GLY A 60 -4.00 5.04 4.38
N LEU A 61 -5.25 5.02 3.99
CA LEU A 61 -6.37 5.20 4.93
C LEU A 61 -6.28 4.16 6.06
N PHE A 62 -5.95 2.92 5.71
CA PHE A 62 -5.59 1.84 6.61
C PHE A 62 -4.12 1.47 6.40
N GLY A 63 -3.36 1.37 7.48
CA GLY A 63 -1.97 0.91 7.43
C GLY A 63 -1.89 -0.61 7.34
N ASN A 64 -2.24 -1.30 8.41
CA ASN A 64 -2.25 -2.77 8.48
C ASN A 64 -3.66 -3.29 8.70
N VAL A 65 -4.11 -4.15 7.80
CA VAL A 65 -5.36 -4.91 7.93
C VAL A 65 -5.01 -6.39 8.04
N ASN A 66 -5.33 -7.04 9.15
CA ASN A 66 -5.06 -8.48 9.37
C ASN A 66 -6.34 -9.22 9.74
N GLY A 67 -6.82 -10.09 8.85
CA GLY A 67 -8.09 -10.79 9.01
C GLY A 67 -9.33 -9.91 8.83
N GLY A 68 -9.15 -8.63 8.48
CA GLY A 68 -10.24 -7.66 8.35
C GLY A 68 -10.89 -7.62 6.97
N GLU A 69 -12.06 -7.00 6.91
CA GLU A 69 -12.79 -6.71 5.66
C GLU A 69 -13.06 -5.23 5.52
N ILE A 70 -12.77 -4.68 4.33
CA ILE A 70 -13.12 -3.31 3.95
C ILE A 70 -14.01 -3.39 2.72
N ARG A 71 -15.16 -2.71 2.76
CA ARG A 71 -16.09 -2.77 1.64
C ARG A 71 -16.90 -1.49 1.43
N ASN A 72 -17.41 -1.34 0.20
CA ASN A 72 -18.34 -0.28 -0.19
C ASN A 72 -17.83 1.13 0.16
N LEU A 73 -16.55 1.42 -0.11
CA LEU A 73 -15.89 2.67 0.25
C LEU A 73 -15.19 3.31 -0.93
N GLY A 74 -15.40 4.61 -1.11
CA GLY A 74 -14.61 5.43 -2.01
C GLY A 74 -13.57 6.28 -1.28
N VAL A 75 -12.38 6.47 -1.87
CA VAL A 75 -11.42 7.49 -1.44
C VAL A 75 -11.15 8.41 -2.62
N LEU A 76 -11.59 9.66 -2.49
CA LEU A 76 -11.54 10.68 -3.53
C LEU A 76 -10.43 11.69 -3.28
N ASP A 77 -9.68 12.02 -4.34
CA ASP A 77 -8.66 13.07 -4.34
C ASP A 77 -7.61 12.91 -3.22
N ALA A 78 -7.10 11.68 -3.09
CA ALA A 78 -6.03 11.39 -2.16
C ALA A 78 -4.71 12.02 -2.61
N ASP A 79 -3.90 12.47 -1.67
CA ASP A 79 -2.55 12.97 -1.87
C ASP A 79 -1.59 12.29 -0.87
N VAL A 80 -0.96 11.21 -1.33
CA VAL A 80 -0.03 10.40 -0.56
C VAL A 80 1.38 10.63 -1.08
N SER A 81 2.32 10.98 -0.20
CA SER A 81 3.72 11.17 -0.57
C SER A 81 4.66 10.63 0.48
N ILE A 82 5.69 9.95 0.01
CA ILE A 82 6.70 9.32 0.85
C ILE A 82 8.07 9.72 0.33
N ASP A 83 8.77 10.50 1.13
CA ASP A 83 10.08 11.06 0.81
C ASP A 83 11.18 10.53 1.75
N SER A 84 10.83 9.70 2.76
CA SER A 84 11.84 9.21 3.71
C SER A 84 12.76 8.17 3.08
N ASN A 85 14.03 8.30 3.42
CA ASN A 85 15.08 7.34 3.07
C ASN A 85 15.11 6.14 4.05
N ASP A 86 14.10 5.97 4.88
CA ASP A 86 14.11 4.92 5.88
C ASP A 86 13.69 3.56 5.32
N VAL A 87 14.42 2.55 5.73
CA VAL A 87 14.71 1.28 5.09
C VAL A 87 13.69 0.19 5.44
N SER A 88 12.42 0.45 5.51
CA SER A 88 11.52 -0.67 5.73
C SER A 88 10.65 -0.93 4.52
N ALA A 89 10.64 -2.17 4.05
CA ALA A 89 9.75 -2.64 2.99
C ALA A 89 8.34 -2.12 3.24
N ALA A 90 8.01 -1.03 2.58
CA ALA A 90 6.77 -0.35 2.79
C ALA A 90 5.82 -0.71 1.66
N GLY A 91 4.66 -1.21 2.01
CA GLY A 91 3.52 -1.16 1.12
C GLY A 91 2.95 0.24 1.17
N GLU A 92 2.67 0.81 0.03
CA GLU A 92 2.14 2.15 -0.13
C GLU A 92 0.87 2.10 -0.96
N ALA A 93 -0.23 2.56 -0.40
CA ALA A 93 -1.49 2.60 -1.12
C ALA A 93 -2.39 3.75 -0.66
N ILE A 94 -3.42 4.05 -1.43
CA ILE A 94 -4.43 4.99 -0.98
C ILE A 94 -5.35 4.36 0.07
N LEU A 95 -5.72 3.08 -0.12
CA LEU A 95 -6.68 2.44 0.77
C LEU A 95 -6.01 1.62 1.87
N VAL A 96 -5.17 0.64 1.52
CA VAL A 96 -4.55 -0.29 2.49
C VAL A 96 -3.08 -0.50 2.16
N ASP A 97 -2.16 -0.15 3.05
CA ASP A 97 -0.75 -0.39 2.81
C ASP A 97 -0.41 -1.89 2.87
N PHE A 98 -0.87 -2.59 3.91
CA PHE A 98 -0.66 -4.02 4.09
C PHE A 98 -1.96 -4.76 4.34
N LEU A 99 -2.30 -5.67 3.47
CA LEU A 99 -3.43 -6.58 3.62
C LEU A 99 -2.92 -7.99 3.93
N VAL A 100 -3.22 -8.48 5.11
CA VAL A 100 -2.83 -9.81 5.59
C VAL A 100 -4.08 -10.62 5.85
N ASN A 101 -4.25 -11.73 5.15
CA ASN A 101 -5.38 -12.64 5.36
C ASN A 101 -6.76 -11.93 5.35
N GLY A 102 -6.90 -10.91 4.50
CA GLY A 102 -8.03 -9.98 4.52
C GLY A 102 -8.77 -9.86 3.20
N LYS A 103 -9.83 -9.05 3.20
CA LYS A 103 -10.72 -8.89 2.07
C LYS A 103 -11.06 -7.43 1.78
N ILE A 104 -11.06 -7.05 0.50
CA ILE A 104 -11.51 -5.73 0.02
C ILE A 104 -12.54 -5.94 -1.09
N THR A 105 -13.70 -5.30 -0.94
CA THR A 105 -14.80 -5.48 -1.91
C THR A 105 -15.48 -4.15 -2.24
N ASN A 106 -15.74 -3.91 -3.53
CA ASN A 106 -16.47 -2.73 -4.00
C ASN A 106 -15.88 -1.41 -3.47
N CYS A 107 -14.56 -1.28 -3.50
CA CYS A 107 -13.85 -0.08 -3.10
C CYS A 107 -13.19 0.61 -4.30
N TRP A 108 -13.01 1.91 -4.21
CA TRP A 108 -12.32 2.64 -5.26
C TRP A 108 -11.48 3.79 -4.72
N THR A 109 -10.49 4.19 -5.51
CA THR A 109 -9.57 5.27 -5.15
C THR A 109 -9.28 6.19 -6.33
N THR A 110 -9.11 7.48 -6.03
CA THR A 110 -8.58 8.48 -6.96
C THR A 110 -7.52 9.34 -6.27
N GLY A 111 -6.79 10.14 -7.03
CA GLY A 111 -5.78 11.03 -6.49
C GLY A 111 -4.37 10.65 -6.94
N ARG A 112 -3.41 10.75 -6.05
CA ARG A 112 -2.01 10.44 -6.39
C ARG A 112 -1.27 9.75 -5.24
N ILE A 113 -0.29 8.94 -5.63
CA ILE A 113 0.79 8.46 -4.78
C ILE A 113 2.10 8.91 -5.42
N ALA A 114 2.98 9.54 -4.65
CA ALA A 114 4.34 9.88 -5.07
C ALA A 114 5.33 9.31 -4.07
N SER A 115 6.17 8.38 -4.52
CA SER A 115 7.25 7.82 -3.72
C SER A 115 8.58 8.24 -4.29
N GLY A 116 9.41 8.88 -3.47
CA GLY A 116 10.75 9.35 -3.80
C GLY A 116 11.88 8.55 -3.14
N SER A 117 11.55 7.45 -2.49
CA SER A 117 12.46 6.72 -1.61
C SER A 117 13.48 5.84 -2.34
N TYR A 118 14.60 5.60 -1.66
CA TYR A 118 15.75 4.85 -2.17
C TYR A 118 15.62 3.31 -2.05
N LEU A 119 14.59 2.76 -1.39
CA LEU A 119 14.57 1.33 -1.03
C LEU A 119 13.17 0.71 -1.09
N GLU A 120 13.11 -0.48 -1.71
CA GLU A 120 12.05 -1.51 -1.68
C GLU A 120 10.62 -1.01 -1.42
N LYS A 121 10.07 -0.24 -2.34
CA LYS A 121 8.72 0.28 -2.25
C LYS A 121 7.75 -0.52 -3.10
N ASN A 122 6.57 -0.77 -2.54
CA ASN A 122 5.51 -1.52 -3.21
C ASN A 122 4.26 -0.66 -3.29
N ILE A 123 4.03 -0.06 -4.45
CA ILE A 123 2.96 0.92 -4.67
C ILE A 123 1.76 0.23 -5.30
N GLY A 124 0.59 0.37 -4.68
CA GLY A 124 -0.68 -0.06 -5.25
C GLY A 124 -1.78 0.99 -5.16
N GLY A 125 -2.63 1.08 -6.17
CA GLY A 125 -3.75 2.02 -6.13
C GLY A 125 -4.74 1.71 -5.01
N ILE A 126 -4.94 0.43 -4.70
CA ILE A 126 -5.83 -0.08 -3.63
C ILE A 126 -5.02 -0.69 -2.48
N VAL A 127 -4.05 -1.57 -2.77
CA VAL A 127 -3.24 -2.27 -1.76
C VAL A 127 -1.77 -2.21 -2.14
N GLY A 128 -0.90 -1.83 -1.21
CA GLY A 128 0.54 -1.84 -1.40
C GLY A 128 1.10 -3.27 -1.42
N VAL A 129 0.89 -4.01 -0.35
CA VAL A 129 1.38 -5.38 -0.18
C VAL A 129 0.28 -6.32 0.31
N THR A 130 0.21 -7.51 -0.28
CA THR A 130 -0.66 -8.59 0.19
C THR A 130 0.17 -9.77 0.71
N LEU A 131 -0.30 -10.36 1.83
CA LEU A 131 0.29 -11.53 2.47
C LEU A 131 -0.77 -12.56 2.83
N ARG A 132 -0.40 -13.83 2.75
CA ARG A 132 -1.30 -14.96 3.04
C ARG A 132 -2.50 -14.99 2.09
N LYS A 133 -3.71 -15.31 2.59
CA LYS A 133 -4.90 -15.43 1.76
C LYS A 133 -5.65 -14.10 1.69
N CYS A 134 -5.53 -13.41 0.55
CA CYS A 134 -6.21 -12.14 0.30
C CYS A 134 -7.19 -12.22 -0.86
N THR A 135 -8.29 -11.47 -0.75
CA THR A 135 -9.28 -11.34 -1.83
C THR A 135 -9.60 -9.87 -2.07
N ILE A 136 -9.50 -9.44 -3.33
CA ILE A 136 -9.86 -8.09 -3.76
C ILE A 136 -10.84 -8.23 -4.92
N SER A 137 -12.05 -7.70 -4.78
CA SER A 137 -13.10 -7.88 -5.79
C SER A 137 -13.94 -6.62 -6.01
N GLY A 138 -14.32 -6.37 -7.27
CA GLY A 138 -15.14 -5.22 -7.64
C GLY A 138 -14.49 -3.87 -7.35
N CYS A 139 -13.17 -3.79 -7.33
CA CYS A 139 -12.42 -2.59 -6.96
C CYS A 139 -11.80 -1.90 -8.17
N TYR A 140 -11.62 -0.58 -8.07
CA TYR A 140 -10.89 0.14 -9.11
C TYR A 140 -10.06 1.31 -8.56
N SER A 141 -9.05 1.72 -9.34
CA SER A 141 -8.29 2.93 -9.07
C SER A 141 -8.07 3.72 -10.35
N THR A 142 -8.22 5.06 -10.25
CA THR A 142 -7.86 6.01 -11.30
C THR A 142 -6.75 6.95 -10.85
N ALA A 143 -6.03 6.58 -9.80
CA ALA A 143 -4.95 7.39 -9.25
C ALA A 143 -3.74 7.49 -10.18
N THR A 144 -2.96 8.54 -10.02
CA THR A 144 -1.61 8.63 -10.57
C THR A 144 -0.61 8.03 -9.58
N LEU A 145 0.08 6.97 -9.99
CA LEU A 145 1.08 6.27 -9.19
C LEU A 145 2.46 6.62 -9.71
N THR A 146 3.28 7.27 -8.88
CA THR A 146 4.63 7.74 -9.28
C THR A 146 5.68 7.11 -8.39
N GLY A 147 6.63 6.39 -9.00
CA GLY A 147 7.83 5.88 -8.37
C GLY A 147 9.07 6.61 -8.90
N ASN A 148 9.71 7.43 -8.06
CA ASN A 148 10.96 8.12 -8.34
C ASN A 148 12.12 7.41 -7.65
N PHE A 149 12.55 6.31 -8.22
CA PHE A 149 13.57 5.43 -7.64
C PHE A 149 14.97 5.72 -8.21
N ALA A 150 15.23 6.94 -8.66
CA ALA A 150 16.39 7.34 -9.43
C ALA A 150 17.76 7.13 -8.75
N ASN A 151 17.75 6.84 -7.45
CA ASN A 151 18.96 6.66 -6.66
C ASN A 151 18.94 5.40 -5.77
N SER A 152 18.20 4.36 -6.14
CA SER A 152 18.36 3.04 -5.50
C SER A 152 19.77 2.53 -5.80
N GLY A 153 20.75 3.21 -5.18
CA GLY A 153 22.18 2.96 -5.31
C GLY A 153 22.53 1.59 -4.75
N GLY A 154 22.19 0.55 -5.48
CA GLY A 154 22.96 -0.66 -5.45
C GLY A 154 22.78 -1.64 -4.30
N TYR A 155 21.74 -1.60 -3.52
CA TYR A 155 21.38 -2.77 -2.68
C TYR A 155 20.46 -3.75 -3.43
N TYR A 156 20.71 -3.92 -4.72
CA TYR A 156 20.27 -5.14 -5.39
C TYR A 156 20.99 -6.31 -4.73
N ASN A 157 20.33 -7.01 -3.83
CA ASN A 157 20.83 -8.28 -3.36
C ASN A 157 20.44 -9.34 -4.42
N PRO A 158 21.40 -9.81 -5.25
CA PRO A 158 21.09 -10.77 -6.30
C PRO A 158 20.62 -12.13 -5.75
N ASN A 159 20.67 -12.33 -4.43
CA ASN A 159 20.16 -13.52 -3.76
C ASN A 159 18.71 -13.34 -3.25
N LEU A 160 18.16 -12.13 -3.31
CA LEU A 160 16.74 -11.86 -3.12
C LEU A 160 16.15 -11.65 -4.51
N TYR A 161 15.39 -12.61 -4.99
CA TYR A 161 14.72 -12.58 -6.30
C TYR A 161 13.58 -11.56 -6.39
N LEU A 162 13.48 -10.63 -5.44
CA LEU A 162 12.45 -9.60 -5.44
C LEU A 162 12.94 -8.39 -6.21
N PRO A 163 12.15 -7.83 -7.12
CA PRO A 163 12.46 -6.51 -7.68
C PRO A 163 12.49 -5.51 -6.54
N PRO A 164 13.46 -4.59 -6.51
CA PRO A 164 13.60 -3.62 -5.44
C PRO A 164 12.38 -2.70 -5.29
N GLU A 165 11.60 -2.58 -6.37
CA GLU A 165 10.46 -1.67 -6.44
C GLU A 165 9.35 -2.27 -7.29
N THR A 166 8.11 -2.13 -6.83
CA THR A 166 6.95 -2.66 -7.56
C THR A 166 5.83 -1.64 -7.64
N ILE A 167 5.18 -1.55 -8.79
CA ILE A 167 3.99 -0.71 -8.95
C ILE A 167 2.90 -1.51 -9.63
N GLY A 168 1.76 -1.66 -8.97
CA GLY A 168 0.57 -2.25 -9.56
C GLY A 168 -0.63 -1.30 -9.49
N GLY A 169 -1.41 -1.26 -10.54
CA GLY A 169 -2.59 -0.38 -10.60
C GLY A 169 -3.58 -0.64 -9.46
N ILE A 170 -3.69 -1.87 -9.01
CA ILE A 170 -4.53 -2.30 -7.87
C ILE A 170 -3.67 -2.76 -6.70
N VAL A 171 -2.73 -3.69 -6.92
CA VAL A 171 -1.86 -4.27 -5.89
C VAL A 171 -0.41 -4.08 -6.28
N GLY A 172 0.40 -3.49 -5.41
CA GLY A 172 1.84 -3.34 -5.64
C GLY A 172 2.52 -4.70 -5.71
N THR A 173 2.45 -5.46 -4.64
CA THR A 173 3.10 -6.78 -4.53
C THR A 173 2.22 -7.80 -3.82
N ARG A 174 2.20 -9.02 -4.34
CA ARG A 174 1.89 -10.21 -3.56
C ARG A 174 3.20 -10.80 -3.04
N PHE A 175 3.43 -10.67 -1.76
CA PHE A 175 4.67 -11.14 -1.14
C PHE A 175 4.61 -12.63 -0.79
N ASP A 176 3.47 -13.12 -0.27
CA ASP A 176 3.29 -14.49 0.18
C ASP A 176 1.82 -14.91 0.08
N GLY A 177 1.59 -16.21 -0.09
CA GLY A 177 0.28 -16.85 -0.04
C GLY A 177 -0.59 -16.63 -1.29
N ASN A 178 -1.90 -16.73 -1.13
CA ASN A 178 -2.85 -16.72 -2.24
C ASN A 178 -3.54 -15.35 -2.37
N LEU A 179 -3.38 -14.73 -3.53
CA LEU A 179 -4.12 -13.52 -3.90
C LEU A 179 -5.17 -13.85 -4.97
N THR A 180 -6.42 -13.49 -4.70
CA THR A 180 -7.50 -13.51 -5.69
C THR A 180 -7.92 -12.09 -6.01
N VAL A 181 -7.82 -11.69 -7.28
CA VAL A 181 -8.27 -10.39 -7.79
C VAL A 181 -9.32 -10.65 -8.86
N THR A 182 -10.55 -10.17 -8.65
CA THR A 182 -11.66 -10.35 -9.59
C THR A 182 -12.43 -9.06 -9.79
N ASP A 183 -12.92 -8.83 -11.02
CA ASP A 183 -13.75 -7.68 -11.37
C ASP A 183 -13.11 -6.33 -10.98
N CYS A 184 -11.78 -6.26 -11.06
CA CYS A 184 -10.99 -5.07 -10.74
C CYS A 184 -10.42 -4.44 -12.01
N TRP A 185 -10.30 -3.12 -12.03
CA TRP A 185 -9.67 -2.41 -13.13
C TRP A 185 -8.86 -1.20 -12.66
N PHE A 186 -7.88 -0.83 -13.47
CA PHE A 186 -7.08 0.36 -13.29
C PHE A 186 -7.22 1.27 -14.50
N GLY A 187 -7.62 2.51 -14.27
CA GLY A 187 -7.79 3.54 -15.31
C GLY A 187 -6.93 4.78 -15.07
N GLY A 188 -5.97 4.71 -14.15
CA GLY A 188 -5.09 5.80 -13.79
C GLY A 188 -3.82 5.85 -14.64
N LYS A 189 -2.77 6.46 -14.09
CA LYS A 189 -1.47 6.63 -14.73
C LYS A 189 -0.36 6.06 -13.84
N ILE A 190 0.57 5.29 -14.42
CA ILE A 190 1.80 4.86 -13.75
C ILE A 190 2.97 5.63 -14.36
N VAL A 191 3.78 6.24 -13.50
CA VAL A 191 5.01 6.96 -13.88
C VAL A 191 6.17 6.37 -13.10
N VAL A 192 7.18 5.87 -13.78
CA VAL A 192 8.34 5.22 -13.17
C VAL A 192 9.62 5.83 -13.73
N ASN A 193 10.53 6.23 -12.86
CA ASN A 193 11.87 6.71 -13.18
C ASN A 193 12.95 5.73 -12.70
N SER A 194 12.70 4.44 -12.86
CA SER A 194 13.65 3.37 -12.50
C SER A 194 13.74 2.34 -13.60
N ILE A 195 14.91 1.78 -13.78
CA ILE A 195 15.16 0.67 -14.72
C ILE A 195 14.95 -0.71 -14.08
N LEU A 196 14.74 -0.76 -12.77
CA LEU A 196 14.64 -2.00 -11.99
C LEU A 196 13.25 -2.27 -11.43
N ALA A 197 12.28 -1.39 -11.69
CA ALA A 197 10.93 -1.54 -11.17
C ALA A 197 10.14 -2.61 -11.93
N ALA A 198 9.39 -3.44 -11.20
CA ALA A 198 8.35 -4.28 -11.78
C ALA A 198 7.02 -3.52 -11.82
N VAL A 199 6.40 -3.46 -12.99
CA VAL A 199 5.19 -2.68 -13.22
C VAL A 199 4.08 -3.54 -13.82
N GLY A 200 2.89 -3.49 -13.24
CA GLY A 200 1.71 -4.16 -13.74
C GLY A 200 0.46 -3.30 -13.71
N GLY A 201 -0.42 -3.45 -14.69
CA GLY A 201 -1.69 -2.71 -14.74
C GLY A 201 -2.63 -3.08 -13.59
N ILE A 202 -2.55 -4.30 -13.07
CA ILE A 202 -3.34 -4.78 -11.93
C ILE A 202 -2.42 -5.12 -10.76
N VAL A 203 -1.49 -6.07 -10.91
CA VAL A 203 -0.52 -6.48 -9.88
C VAL A 203 0.88 -6.18 -10.40
N GLY A 204 1.69 -5.48 -9.62
CA GLY A 204 3.06 -5.12 -10.00
C GLY A 204 3.99 -6.33 -9.98
N TYR A 205 3.93 -7.11 -8.91
CA TYR A 205 4.78 -8.30 -8.76
C TYR A 205 4.11 -9.40 -7.92
N THR A 206 4.42 -10.63 -8.24
CA THR A 206 4.01 -11.80 -7.45
C THR A 206 5.24 -12.65 -7.15
N ASP A 207 5.51 -12.89 -5.88
CA ASP A 207 6.52 -13.84 -5.46
C ASP A 207 5.89 -15.25 -5.40
N ASP A 208 6.29 -16.09 -6.34
CA ASP A 208 5.92 -17.51 -6.37
C ASP A 208 7.08 -18.34 -5.79
N GLN A 209 7.46 -18.07 -4.55
CA GLN A 209 8.36 -19.00 -3.86
C GLN A 209 7.65 -20.34 -3.70
N LEU A 210 8.04 -21.27 -4.53
CA LEU A 210 7.62 -22.67 -4.52
C LEU A 210 8.14 -23.40 -3.28
#